data_ced1d7b68dda24d4356f9fe22682b3e2
#
_entry.id   ced1d7b68dda24d4356f9fe22682b3e2
#
_cell.length_a   1.000
_cell.length_b   1.000
_cell.length_c   1.000
_cell.angle_alpha   90.00
_cell.angle_beta   90.00
_cell.angle_gamma   90.00
#
_symmetry.space_group_name_H-M   'P 1'
#
loop_
_entity.id
_entity.type
_entity.pdbx_description
1 polymer ?
#
loop_
_entity_poly.entity_id
_entity_poly.type
_entity_poly.pdbx_seq_one_letter_code
_entity_poly.pdbx_strand_id
1 'polypeptide(L)'
;FEIENELVTDTIEGEESSPFKLHLRKFSIEEANIWYNDSVSNMAFGIEDFNLSLSGNMNDMRTDLVIETNIDKLNAIIDGVSYIKNATFNADLNVDADLENSKFTLKENSIALNAIKLNIDGWVAMPTDDAIEMDLSLNSSTIKFKDILSMIPAIYQNSFEDLTASGNLKLVADAKGIMSGDYMPDFKVSLDVNNGKMGYAGLPKTIDDITLKAGVTHPQGDLDLTKVDASLEFSIANNPFSVAAKVSTPISDLNFDAGAKGVLNLGMIKEVYPLGDSIDVNGTFDADLNFKGKLSDIEKERFEKITGEGYLNITDMLYKSSDLPDVIINKLAVSVSTKALAIKDMNIKIGKSDIKANGSVNNYIAYLLRNETLNGSLNVSSSLLDLNELMGDSTVESDNVQTEESSSNTNAENETTESVEVMEQESESFEI
;
A
#
# COMPACT_ATOMS: atom_id res chain seq x y z
N PHE A 1 -23.72 35.71 -9.62
CA PHE A 1 -23.37 36.19 -10.95
C PHE A 1 -24.65 36.65 -11.63
N GLU A 2 -24.88 37.97 -11.72
CA GLU A 2 -25.86 38.55 -12.62
C GLU A 2 -25.13 38.91 -13.91
N ILE A 3 -25.49 38.21 -15.00
CA ILE A 3 -25.14 38.63 -16.37
C ILE A 3 -26.36 39.39 -16.87
N GLU A 4 -26.29 40.71 -16.94
CA GLU A 4 -27.26 41.48 -17.67
C GLU A 4 -27.09 41.23 -19.17
N ASN A 5 -28.00 40.43 -19.77
CA ASN A 5 -28.14 40.25 -21.19
C ASN A 5 -28.99 41.36 -21.76
N GLU A 6 -28.41 42.41 -22.29
CA GLU A 6 -29.11 43.27 -23.26
C GLU A 6 -29.07 42.58 -24.64
N LEU A 7 -30.18 41.94 -24.98
CA LEU A 7 -30.42 41.45 -26.33
C LEU A 7 -30.76 42.63 -27.25
N VAL A 8 -29.78 43.18 -27.94
CA VAL A 8 -30.02 44.01 -29.11
C VAL A 8 -30.10 43.12 -30.33
N THR A 9 -31.32 42.82 -30.78
CA THR A 9 -31.55 42.18 -32.07
C THR A 9 -31.52 43.27 -33.14
N ASP A 10 -30.34 43.46 -33.76
CA ASP A 10 -30.28 44.12 -35.05
C ASP A 10 -29.80 43.09 -36.11
N THR A 11 -30.72 42.76 -36.98
CA THR A 11 -30.48 41.92 -38.16
C THR A 11 -29.75 42.77 -39.20
N ILE A 12 -28.41 42.58 -39.32
CA ILE A 12 -27.63 43.08 -40.47
C ILE A 12 -27.04 41.85 -41.17
N GLU A 13 -27.52 41.68 -42.42
CA GLU A 13 -26.92 40.69 -43.35
C GLU A 13 -25.47 41.07 -43.65
N GLY A 14 -24.53 40.15 -43.51
CA GLY A 14 -23.25 40.14 -44.17
C GLY A 14 -22.07 40.78 -43.45
N GLU A 15 -21.77 40.37 -42.23
CA GLU A 15 -20.40 40.53 -41.67
C GLU A 15 -19.88 39.17 -41.18
N GLU A 16 -18.68 38.83 -41.64
CA GLU A 16 -17.91 37.70 -41.11
C GLU A 16 -17.92 37.81 -39.57
N SER A 17 -18.33 36.76 -38.88
CA SER A 17 -18.40 36.73 -37.43
C SER A 17 -17.03 37.06 -36.88
N SER A 18 -16.88 38.28 -36.38
CA SER A 18 -15.69 38.71 -35.64
C SER A 18 -15.50 37.74 -34.46
N PRO A 19 -14.37 37.08 -34.33
CA PRO A 19 -14.17 36.17 -33.17
C PRO A 19 -14.37 36.95 -31.91
N PHE A 20 -15.18 36.40 -30.98
CA PHE A 20 -15.43 37.00 -29.68
C PHE A 20 -14.08 37.17 -28.95
N LYS A 21 -13.67 38.43 -28.73
CA LYS A 21 -12.41 38.76 -28.05
C LYS A 21 -12.69 39.04 -26.59
N LEU A 22 -12.44 38.08 -25.73
CA LEU A 22 -12.52 38.26 -24.30
C LEU A 22 -11.18 38.82 -23.76
N HIS A 23 -11.17 40.04 -23.23
CA HIS A 23 -10.02 40.63 -22.56
C HIS A 23 -9.97 40.22 -21.08
N LEU A 24 -9.62 38.96 -20.79
CA LEU A 24 -9.47 38.51 -19.45
C LEU A 24 -8.01 38.69 -18.98
N ARG A 25 -7.79 39.58 -18.01
CA ARG A 25 -6.47 39.81 -17.41
C ARG A 25 -6.28 39.12 -16.07
N LYS A 26 -7.37 38.87 -15.36
CA LYS A 26 -7.37 38.19 -14.07
C LYS A 26 -8.67 37.44 -13.91
N PHE A 27 -8.54 36.22 -13.42
CA PHE A 27 -9.67 35.40 -12.93
C PHE A 27 -9.33 34.95 -11.52
N SER A 28 -10.25 35.03 -10.59
CA SER A 28 -10.05 34.54 -9.22
C SER A 28 -11.26 33.76 -8.73
N ILE A 29 -10.98 32.75 -7.93
CA ILE A 29 -11.94 32.04 -7.09
C ILE A 29 -11.46 32.27 -5.66
N GLU A 30 -12.35 32.59 -4.74
CA GLU A 30 -12.01 32.84 -3.35
C GLU A 30 -12.93 32.02 -2.44
N GLU A 31 -12.32 31.35 -1.45
CA GLU A 31 -13.00 30.60 -0.39
C GLU A 31 -14.06 29.60 -0.88
N ALA A 32 -13.81 28.96 -2.06
CA ALA A 32 -14.76 28.02 -2.64
C ALA A 32 -14.70 26.66 -1.94
N ASN A 33 -15.87 26.04 -1.77
CA ASN A 33 -15.98 24.68 -1.27
C ASN A 33 -16.60 23.80 -2.37
N ILE A 34 -15.92 22.72 -2.70
CA ILE A 34 -16.31 21.82 -3.80
C ILE A 34 -16.41 20.41 -3.25
N TRP A 35 -17.54 19.76 -3.50
CA TRP A 35 -17.79 18.39 -3.09
C TRP A 35 -18.24 17.57 -4.28
N TYR A 36 -17.59 16.41 -4.47
CA TYR A 36 -17.97 15.40 -5.44
C TYR A 36 -18.17 14.08 -4.72
N ASN A 37 -19.27 13.40 -4.99
CA ASN A 37 -19.54 12.09 -4.42
C ASN A 37 -20.17 11.20 -5.51
N ASP A 38 -19.48 10.10 -5.82
CA ASP A 38 -19.96 9.05 -6.68
C ASP A 38 -20.15 7.77 -5.86
N SER A 39 -21.42 7.46 -5.55
CA SER A 39 -21.78 6.28 -4.78
C SER A 39 -21.71 4.97 -5.58
N VAL A 40 -21.61 5.04 -6.91
CA VAL A 40 -21.49 3.84 -7.78
C VAL A 40 -20.06 3.32 -7.75
N SER A 41 -19.09 4.22 -7.89
CA SER A 41 -17.65 3.90 -7.81
C SER A 41 -17.08 4.04 -6.41
N ASN A 42 -17.92 4.30 -5.40
CA ASN A 42 -17.52 4.51 -4.01
C ASN A 42 -16.36 5.51 -3.85
N MET A 43 -16.46 6.62 -4.60
CA MET A 43 -15.45 7.69 -4.64
C MET A 43 -16.04 8.99 -4.11
N ALA A 44 -15.27 9.72 -3.30
CA ALA A 44 -15.62 11.06 -2.87
C ALA A 44 -14.41 11.99 -2.84
N PHE A 45 -14.61 13.24 -3.29
CA PHE A 45 -13.60 14.30 -3.22
C PHE A 45 -14.21 15.52 -2.53
N GLY A 46 -13.43 16.12 -1.64
CA GLY A 46 -13.81 17.34 -0.94
C GLY A 46 -12.67 18.34 -0.96
N ILE A 47 -12.98 19.57 -1.32
CA ILE A 47 -12.07 20.71 -1.31
C ILE A 47 -12.74 21.81 -0.48
N GLU A 48 -12.06 22.27 0.57
CA GLU A 48 -12.51 23.39 1.40
C GLU A 48 -11.49 24.52 1.30
N ASP A 49 -12.04 25.72 1.27
CA ASP A 49 -11.28 26.98 1.22
C ASP A 49 -10.32 27.03 0.01
N PHE A 50 -10.88 26.75 -1.16
CA PHE A 50 -10.18 26.80 -2.42
C PHE A 50 -10.04 28.24 -2.90
N ASN A 51 -8.81 28.67 -3.06
CA ASN A 51 -8.45 29.95 -3.62
C ASN A 51 -7.63 29.75 -4.89
N LEU A 52 -8.00 30.43 -5.96
CA LEU A 52 -7.31 30.42 -7.24
C LEU A 52 -7.16 31.86 -7.74
N SER A 53 -5.95 32.22 -8.15
CA SER A 53 -5.69 33.44 -8.90
C SER A 53 -4.99 33.06 -10.21
N LEU A 54 -5.63 33.36 -11.31
CA LEU A 54 -5.07 33.22 -12.66
C LEU A 54 -4.93 34.61 -13.26
N SER A 55 -3.73 34.96 -13.68
CA SER A 55 -3.45 36.25 -14.30
C SER A 55 -2.61 36.08 -15.58
N GLY A 56 -2.81 36.95 -16.56
CA GLY A 56 -2.14 36.91 -17.85
C GLY A 56 -2.88 37.67 -18.92
N ASN A 57 -2.32 37.73 -20.11
CA ASN A 57 -2.97 38.36 -21.26
C ASN A 57 -3.60 37.27 -22.16
N MET A 58 -4.80 36.82 -21.82
CA MET A 58 -5.48 35.70 -22.50
C MET A 58 -6.04 36.05 -23.89
N ASN A 59 -5.69 37.19 -24.46
CA ASN A 59 -6.11 37.60 -25.81
C ASN A 59 -5.12 37.22 -26.90
N ASP A 60 -3.88 36.96 -26.50
CA ASP A 60 -2.82 36.64 -27.42
C ASP A 60 -2.75 35.12 -27.58
N MET A 61 -2.45 34.67 -28.81
CA MET A 61 -2.22 33.24 -29.06
C MET A 61 -1.03 32.70 -28.29
N ARG A 62 -0.20 33.56 -27.74
CA ARG A 62 0.91 33.24 -26.86
C ARG A 62 0.93 34.19 -25.67
N THR A 63 0.93 33.65 -24.47
CA THR A 63 0.82 34.44 -23.21
C THR A 63 1.54 33.78 -22.06
N ASP A 64 2.10 34.59 -21.18
CA ASP A 64 2.57 34.15 -19.88
C ASP A 64 1.41 34.18 -18.88
N LEU A 65 1.12 33.02 -18.30
CA LEU A 65 0.11 32.86 -17.25
C LEU A 65 0.79 32.67 -15.91
N VAL A 66 0.31 33.38 -14.91
CA VAL A 66 0.68 33.17 -13.51
C VAL A 66 -0.53 32.56 -12.81
N ILE A 67 -0.36 31.39 -12.22
CA ILE A 67 -1.39 30.66 -11.50
C ILE A 67 -0.92 30.46 -10.08
N GLU A 68 -1.68 30.99 -9.14
CA GLU A 68 -1.49 30.79 -7.72
C GLU A 68 -2.73 30.10 -7.17
N THR A 69 -2.55 28.99 -6.46
CA THR A 69 -3.67 28.29 -5.83
C THR A 69 -3.32 27.79 -4.45
N ASN A 70 -4.32 27.84 -3.59
CA ASN A 70 -4.27 27.34 -2.23
C ASN A 70 -5.56 26.55 -1.94
N ILE A 71 -5.42 25.42 -1.25
CA ILE A 71 -6.50 24.60 -0.72
C ILE A 71 -6.16 24.29 0.74
N ASP A 72 -7.03 24.69 1.67
CA ASP A 72 -6.77 24.45 3.09
C ASP A 72 -7.06 23.00 3.50
N LYS A 73 -8.11 22.38 2.92
CA LYS A 73 -8.42 20.99 3.16
C LYS A 73 -8.81 20.27 1.88
N LEU A 74 -7.95 19.34 1.48
CA LEU A 74 -8.20 18.39 0.41
C LEU A 74 -8.50 17.02 1.00
N ASN A 75 -9.59 16.41 0.58
CA ASN A 75 -9.99 15.06 0.97
C ASN A 75 -10.22 14.20 -0.26
N ALA A 76 -9.78 12.94 -0.22
CA ALA A 76 -10.02 11.97 -1.28
C ALA A 76 -10.29 10.59 -0.70
N ILE A 77 -11.42 10.01 -1.09
CA ILE A 77 -11.83 8.64 -0.78
C ILE A 77 -11.95 7.91 -2.11
N ILE A 78 -11.34 6.75 -2.23
CA ILE A 78 -11.36 5.88 -3.42
C ILE A 78 -11.62 4.46 -2.93
N ASP A 79 -12.63 3.79 -3.51
CA ASP A 79 -13.09 2.46 -3.08
C ASP A 79 -13.42 2.38 -1.57
N GLY A 80 -13.93 3.48 -1.00
CA GLY A 80 -14.25 3.58 0.42
C GLY A 80 -13.03 3.82 1.33
N VAL A 81 -11.81 3.81 0.81
CA VAL A 81 -10.58 4.08 1.56
C VAL A 81 -10.23 5.56 1.49
N SER A 82 -10.05 6.21 2.64
CA SER A 82 -9.61 7.60 2.73
C SER A 82 -8.10 7.70 2.48
N TYR A 83 -7.70 8.03 1.26
CA TYR A 83 -6.30 8.19 0.86
C TYR A 83 -5.73 9.55 1.28
N ILE A 84 -6.54 10.60 1.18
CA ILE A 84 -6.17 11.97 1.57
C ILE A 84 -7.20 12.49 2.54
N LYS A 85 -6.75 13.02 3.69
CA LYS A 85 -7.61 13.59 4.71
C LYS A 85 -7.05 14.92 5.22
N ASN A 86 -7.80 16.00 5.00
CA ASN A 86 -7.45 17.34 5.42
C ASN A 86 -6.04 17.78 4.98
N ALA A 87 -5.59 17.36 3.78
CA ALA A 87 -4.31 17.79 3.26
C ALA A 87 -4.38 19.24 2.76
N THR A 88 -3.32 20.00 2.98
CA THR A 88 -3.15 21.33 2.38
C THR A 88 -2.49 21.18 1.01
N PHE A 89 -2.96 21.95 0.03
CA PHE A 89 -2.34 22.00 -1.29
C PHE A 89 -2.06 23.45 -1.68
N ASN A 90 -0.86 23.70 -2.21
CA ASN A 90 -0.46 24.99 -2.76
C ASN A 90 0.23 24.77 -4.10
N ALA A 91 0.02 25.67 -5.06
CA ALA A 91 0.79 25.69 -6.29
C ALA A 91 1.03 27.13 -6.76
N ASP A 92 2.28 27.39 -7.13
CA ASP A 92 2.74 28.64 -7.75
C ASP A 92 3.30 28.27 -9.12
N LEU A 93 2.57 28.59 -10.19
CA LEU A 93 2.92 28.17 -11.54
C LEU A 93 3.08 29.36 -12.47
N ASN A 94 4.20 29.38 -13.20
CA ASN A 94 4.47 30.28 -14.31
C ASN A 94 4.45 29.45 -15.60
N VAL A 95 3.49 29.73 -16.47
CA VAL A 95 3.22 28.95 -17.67
C VAL A 95 3.32 29.84 -18.90
N ASP A 96 4.27 29.57 -19.79
CA ASP A 96 4.28 30.11 -21.14
C ASP A 96 3.30 29.28 -21.98
N ALA A 97 2.15 29.86 -22.29
CA ALA A 97 1.06 29.20 -23.02
C ALA A 97 1.08 29.63 -24.50
N ASP A 98 1.34 28.66 -25.38
CA ASP A 98 1.17 28.75 -26.81
C ASP A 98 -0.17 28.10 -27.19
N LEU A 99 -1.21 28.93 -27.25
CA LEU A 99 -2.59 28.47 -27.47
C LEU A 99 -2.81 28.01 -28.91
N GLU A 100 -2.01 28.49 -29.87
CA GLU A 100 -2.08 28.06 -31.27
C GLU A 100 -1.65 26.60 -31.43
N ASN A 101 -0.62 26.21 -30.70
CA ASN A 101 -0.06 24.86 -30.72
C ASN A 101 -0.51 24.01 -29.52
N SER A 102 -1.43 24.52 -28.68
CA SER A 102 -1.88 23.89 -27.44
C SER A 102 -0.72 23.41 -26.55
N LYS A 103 0.37 24.22 -26.47
CA LYS A 103 1.60 23.89 -25.75
C LYS A 103 1.77 24.79 -24.54
N PHE A 104 2.03 24.19 -23.39
CA PHE A 104 2.20 24.84 -22.10
C PHE A 104 3.57 24.51 -21.54
N THR A 105 4.44 25.53 -21.40
CA THR A 105 5.77 25.37 -20.88
C THR A 105 5.82 25.88 -19.45
N LEU A 106 6.25 25.03 -18.54
CA LEU A 106 6.38 25.24 -17.10
C LEU A 106 7.80 25.75 -16.80
N LYS A 107 7.95 26.85 -16.07
CA LYS A 107 9.25 27.45 -15.72
C LYS A 107 9.27 27.82 -14.25
N GLU A 108 10.18 27.23 -13.48
CA GLU A 108 10.37 27.54 -12.06
C GLU A 108 9.07 27.37 -11.24
N ASN A 109 8.36 26.28 -11.45
CA ASN A 109 7.09 26.00 -10.81
C ASN A 109 7.27 25.21 -9.53
N SER A 110 6.44 25.52 -8.54
CA SER A 110 6.38 24.76 -7.30
C SER A 110 4.97 24.32 -6.97
N ILE A 111 4.87 23.09 -6.48
CA ILE A 111 3.66 22.55 -5.87
C ILE A 111 4.00 22.01 -4.49
N ALA A 112 3.05 22.09 -3.59
CA ALA A 112 3.21 21.54 -2.23
C ALA A 112 1.95 20.81 -1.82
N LEU A 113 2.11 19.61 -1.26
CA LEU A 113 1.07 18.85 -0.61
C LEU A 113 1.51 18.61 0.84
N ASN A 114 0.79 19.15 1.79
CA ASN A 114 1.24 19.26 3.18
C ASN A 114 2.65 19.86 3.26
N ALA A 115 3.57 19.18 3.93
CA ALA A 115 4.97 19.61 4.07
C ALA A 115 5.87 19.23 2.87
N ILE A 116 5.35 18.48 1.90
CA ILE A 116 6.11 18.00 0.75
C ILE A 116 6.09 19.04 -0.36
N LYS A 117 7.25 19.64 -0.65
CA LYS A 117 7.42 20.60 -1.74
C LYS A 117 8.13 19.97 -2.93
N LEU A 118 7.57 20.17 -4.11
CA LEU A 118 8.05 19.66 -5.37
C LEU A 118 8.22 20.81 -6.36
N ASN A 119 9.31 20.79 -7.11
CA ASN A 119 9.48 21.64 -8.27
C ASN A 119 9.09 20.84 -9.52
N ILE A 120 8.42 21.51 -10.44
CA ILE A 120 8.00 20.92 -11.70
C ILE A 120 8.41 21.86 -12.85
N ASP A 121 9.11 21.30 -13.82
CA ASP A 121 9.60 22.01 -15.00
C ASP A 121 9.32 21.15 -16.25
N GLY A 122 9.34 21.80 -17.41
CA GLY A 122 9.16 21.13 -18.70
C GLY A 122 8.01 21.69 -19.51
N TRP A 123 7.37 20.84 -20.28
CA TRP A 123 6.24 21.27 -21.11
C TRP A 123 5.27 20.11 -21.37
N VAL A 124 4.02 20.50 -21.66
CA VAL A 124 2.94 19.61 -22.13
C VAL A 124 2.33 20.24 -23.38
N ALA A 125 2.04 19.43 -24.40
CA ALA A 125 1.30 19.84 -25.59
C ALA A 125 0.17 18.85 -25.89
N MET A 126 -0.92 19.36 -26.44
CA MET A 126 -2.07 18.57 -26.90
C MET A 126 -2.19 18.73 -28.42
N PRO A 127 -1.38 17.99 -29.22
CA PRO A 127 -1.36 18.12 -30.68
C PRO A 127 -2.66 17.63 -31.33
N THR A 128 -3.41 16.75 -30.66
CA THR A 128 -4.73 16.25 -31.05
C THR A 128 -5.59 16.05 -29.81
N ASP A 129 -6.89 15.85 -29.97
CA ASP A 129 -7.84 15.64 -28.87
C ASP A 129 -7.52 14.37 -28.05
N ASP A 130 -6.85 13.38 -28.65
CA ASP A 130 -6.59 12.07 -28.05
C ASP A 130 -5.12 11.87 -27.62
N ALA A 131 -4.26 12.87 -27.81
CA ALA A 131 -2.83 12.73 -27.52
C ALA A 131 -2.30 13.89 -26.68
N ILE A 132 -1.51 13.54 -25.67
CA ILE A 132 -0.74 14.48 -24.85
C ILE A 132 0.74 14.16 -25.06
N GLU A 133 1.49 15.13 -25.57
CA GLU A 133 2.94 15.06 -25.65
C GLU A 133 3.56 15.83 -24.48
N MET A 134 4.59 15.29 -23.88
CA MET A 134 5.20 15.90 -22.70
C MET A 134 6.71 15.66 -22.60
N ASP A 135 7.37 16.59 -21.91
CA ASP A 135 8.74 16.44 -21.39
C ASP A 135 8.75 17.15 -20.03
N LEU A 136 8.47 16.41 -18.98
CA LEU A 136 8.27 16.90 -17.61
C LEU A 136 9.33 16.34 -16.68
N SER A 137 9.82 17.18 -15.79
CA SER A 137 10.70 16.83 -14.70
C SER A 137 10.13 17.34 -13.38
N LEU A 138 10.06 16.47 -12.41
CA LEU A 138 9.59 16.76 -11.06
C LEU A 138 10.66 16.35 -10.07
N ASN A 139 11.03 17.25 -9.18
CA ASN A 139 11.99 16.97 -8.14
C ASN A 139 11.59 17.60 -6.80
N SER A 140 11.84 16.89 -5.73
CA SER A 140 11.70 17.45 -4.40
C SER A 140 12.94 18.24 -4.01
N SER A 141 12.77 19.37 -3.32
CA SER A 141 13.78 19.82 -2.37
C SER A 141 13.93 18.73 -1.28
N THR A 142 14.99 18.80 -0.48
CA THR A 142 15.18 17.82 0.60
C THR A 142 13.98 17.82 1.53
N ILE A 143 13.22 16.72 1.50
CA ILE A 143 12.05 16.47 2.35
C ILE A 143 12.56 15.77 3.61
N LYS A 144 12.04 16.12 4.76
CA LYS A 144 12.30 15.33 5.98
C LYS A 144 11.48 14.04 5.92
N PHE A 145 12.09 12.92 6.25
CA PHE A 145 11.41 11.63 6.20
C PHE A 145 10.10 11.62 7.02
N LYS A 146 10.05 12.35 8.14
CA LYS A 146 8.83 12.52 8.93
C LYS A 146 7.65 13.15 8.17
N ASP A 147 7.94 13.97 7.15
CA ASP A 147 6.90 14.70 6.44
C ASP A 147 6.06 13.76 5.55
N ILE A 148 6.62 12.59 5.18
CA ILE A 148 5.89 11.54 4.45
C ILE A 148 4.80 10.90 5.31
N LEU A 149 4.94 10.92 6.64
CA LEU A 149 3.91 10.38 7.53
C LEU A 149 2.57 11.11 7.37
N SER A 150 2.61 12.38 6.95
CA SER A 150 1.41 13.16 6.64
C SER A 150 0.65 12.68 5.39
N MET A 151 1.30 11.82 4.59
CA MET A 151 0.73 11.24 3.37
C MET A 151 0.21 9.81 3.57
N ILE A 152 0.37 9.25 4.77
CA ILE A 152 -0.16 7.92 5.09
C ILE A 152 -1.70 8.00 5.07
N PRO A 153 -2.37 7.10 4.33
CA PRO A 153 -3.83 7.05 4.29
C PRO A 153 -4.44 7.06 5.70
N ALA A 154 -5.56 7.76 5.86
CA ALA A 154 -6.19 7.98 7.17
C ALA A 154 -6.58 6.68 7.89
N ILE A 155 -6.84 5.61 7.14
CA ILE A 155 -7.14 4.27 7.69
C ILE A 155 -5.99 3.72 8.55
N TYR A 156 -4.74 4.09 8.24
CA TYR A 156 -3.56 3.65 8.99
C TYR A 156 -3.08 4.68 10.03
N GLN A 157 -3.64 5.89 10.06
CA GLN A 157 -3.12 6.97 10.91
C GLN A 157 -3.12 6.62 12.40
N ASN A 158 -4.12 5.90 12.89
CA ASN A 158 -4.19 5.50 14.30
C ASN A 158 -3.01 4.62 14.74
N SER A 159 -2.43 3.85 13.80
CA SER A 159 -1.25 3.00 14.06
C SER A 159 0.06 3.80 14.06
N PHE A 160 0.04 5.05 13.60
CA PHE A 160 1.23 5.90 13.43
C PHE A 160 1.19 7.20 14.22
N GLU A 161 0.20 7.40 15.09
CA GLU A 161 -0.02 8.67 15.81
C GLU A 161 1.20 9.05 16.68
N ASP A 162 1.84 8.05 17.32
CA ASP A 162 3.03 8.22 18.15
C ASP A 162 4.34 7.97 17.41
N LEU A 163 4.29 7.80 16.08
CA LEU A 163 5.47 7.51 15.30
C LEU A 163 6.31 8.76 15.09
N THR A 164 7.57 8.66 15.42
CA THR A 164 8.59 9.68 15.16
C THR A 164 9.50 9.21 14.02
N ALA A 165 9.81 10.10 13.09
CA ALA A 165 10.73 9.81 12.00
C ALA A 165 11.70 10.97 11.77
N SER A 166 12.92 10.64 11.36
CA SER A 166 13.95 11.59 10.93
C SER A 166 14.75 11.02 9.79
N GLY A 167 15.51 11.84 9.10
CA GLY A 167 16.26 11.49 7.91
C GLY A 167 15.86 12.36 6.72
N ASN A 168 16.46 12.09 5.58
CA ASN A 168 16.25 12.85 4.37
C ASN A 168 15.60 11.96 3.31
N LEU A 169 14.60 12.52 2.64
CA LEU A 169 13.92 11.90 1.52
C LEU A 169 14.14 12.75 0.27
N LYS A 170 14.33 12.07 -0.84
CA LYS A 170 14.38 12.67 -2.18
C LYS A 170 13.41 11.93 -3.10
N LEU A 171 12.54 12.69 -3.77
CA LEU A 171 11.65 12.22 -4.82
C LEU A 171 12.05 12.89 -6.12
N VAL A 172 12.25 12.10 -7.17
CA VAL A 172 12.47 12.57 -8.54
C VAL A 172 11.57 11.78 -9.47
N ALA A 173 10.93 12.48 -10.40
CA ALA A 173 10.17 11.85 -11.45
C ALA A 173 10.39 12.61 -12.77
N ASP A 174 10.51 11.86 -13.85
CA ASP A 174 10.60 12.38 -15.21
C ASP A 174 9.57 11.65 -16.07
N ALA A 175 8.96 12.37 -17.03
CA ALA A 175 8.05 11.80 -18.01
C ALA A 175 8.32 12.45 -19.36
N LYS A 176 8.53 11.63 -20.40
CA LYS A 176 8.86 12.13 -21.75
C LYS A 176 8.24 11.27 -22.83
N GLY A 177 7.58 11.92 -23.80
CA GLY A 177 6.97 11.26 -24.95
C GLY A 177 5.49 11.54 -25.08
N ILE A 178 4.78 10.61 -25.69
CA ILE A 178 3.36 10.74 -25.99
C ILE A 178 2.54 9.80 -25.12
N MET A 179 1.44 10.31 -24.58
CA MET A 179 0.37 9.55 -23.95
C MET A 179 -0.85 9.58 -24.88
N SER A 180 -1.39 8.42 -25.23
CA SER A 180 -2.61 8.31 -26.04
C SER A 180 -3.30 6.97 -25.79
N GLY A 181 -4.52 6.99 -25.23
CA GLY A 181 -5.20 5.77 -24.77
C GLY A 181 -4.33 5.01 -23.76
N ASP A 182 -4.09 3.72 -24.05
CA ASP A 182 -3.26 2.84 -23.20
C ASP A 182 -1.74 2.99 -23.48
N TYR A 183 -1.36 3.83 -24.43
CA TYR A 183 0.04 4.08 -24.78
C TYR A 183 0.61 5.18 -23.88
N MET A 184 1.58 4.84 -23.04
CA MET A 184 2.18 5.74 -22.06
C MET A 184 3.53 6.29 -22.51
N PRO A 185 3.92 7.50 -22.07
CA PRO A 185 5.26 8.03 -22.29
C PRO A 185 6.33 7.21 -21.55
N ASP A 186 7.58 7.40 -21.90
CA ASP A 186 8.69 6.99 -21.02
C ASP A 186 8.57 7.75 -19.71
N PHE A 187 8.58 7.05 -18.57
CA PHE A 187 8.64 7.68 -17.27
C PHE A 187 9.54 6.94 -16.29
N LYS A 188 10.08 7.70 -15.39
CA LYS A 188 10.90 7.22 -14.28
C LYS A 188 10.51 7.95 -13.00
N VAL A 189 10.31 7.19 -11.94
CA VAL A 189 10.09 7.72 -10.59
C VAL A 189 11.12 7.09 -9.66
N SER A 190 11.78 7.86 -8.83
CA SER A 190 12.68 7.38 -7.79
C SER A 190 12.39 8.05 -6.46
N LEU A 191 12.34 7.24 -5.43
CA LEU A 191 12.20 7.63 -4.04
C LEU A 191 13.39 7.08 -3.25
N ASP A 192 14.17 7.96 -2.67
CA ASP A 192 15.34 7.61 -1.87
C ASP A 192 15.18 8.17 -0.45
N VAL A 193 15.31 7.31 0.57
CA VAL A 193 15.46 7.71 1.97
C VAL A 193 16.88 7.39 2.42
N ASN A 194 17.55 8.34 3.02
CA ASN A 194 18.91 8.18 3.54
C ASN A 194 18.98 8.64 4.99
N ASN A 195 19.77 7.91 5.77
CA ASN A 195 19.97 8.16 7.21
C ASN A 195 18.62 8.25 7.95
N GLY A 196 17.69 7.39 7.56
CA GLY A 196 16.38 7.33 8.17
C GLY A 196 16.46 6.72 9.57
N LYS A 197 15.61 7.22 10.44
CA LYS A 197 15.43 6.73 11.79
C LYS A 197 13.97 6.81 12.15
N MET A 198 13.45 5.78 12.78
CA MET A 198 12.03 5.67 13.13
C MET A 198 11.87 5.12 14.55
N GLY A 199 10.89 5.60 15.26
CA GLY A 199 10.59 5.13 16.61
C GLY A 199 9.24 5.61 17.09
N TYR A 200 8.74 5.01 18.14
CA TYR A 200 7.50 5.39 18.81
C TYR A 200 7.77 6.18 20.07
N ALA A 201 6.95 7.17 20.35
CA ALA A 201 7.00 7.93 21.58
C ALA A 201 6.85 6.99 22.78
N GLY A 202 7.73 7.13 23.77
CA GLY A 202 7.72 6.29 24.96
C GLY A 202 8.46 4.96 24.84
N LEU A 203 8.89 4.52 23.68
CA LEU A 203 9.73 3.34 23.53
C LEU A 203 11.23 3.69 23.62
N PRO A 204 12.06 2.79 24.21
CA PRO A 204 13.45 3.11 24.53
C PRO A 204 14.39 3.06 23.35
N LYS A 205 13.99 2.43 22.23
CA LYS A 205 14.85 2.25 21.04
C LYS A 205 14.14 2.65 19.77
N THR A 206 14.92 2.72 18.73
CA THR A 206 14.51 3.11 17.38
C THR A 206 14.98 2.10 16.36
N ILE A 207 14.36 2.13 15.20
CA ILE A 207 14.85 1.52 13.97
C ILE A 207 15.81 2.57 13.36
N ASP A 208 17.07 2.20 13.20
CA ASP A 208 18.13 3.09 12.76
C ASP A 208 18.65 2.71 11.36
N ASP A 209 19.48 3.58 10.78
CA ASP A 209 20.18 3.37 9.51
C ASP A 209 19.22 3.03 8.35
N ILE A 210 17.99 3.55 8.40
CA ILE A 210 17.01 3.26 7.36
C ILE A 210 17.50 3.87 6.03
N THR A 211 17.70 2.99 5.05
CA THR A 211 17.96 3.33 3.65
C THR A 211 16.90 2.67 2.80
N LEU A 212 16.03 3.47 2.19
CA LEU A 212 15.05 3.02 1.23
C LEU A 212 15.44 3.52 -0.15
N LYS A 213 15.43 2.64 -1.13
CA LYS A 213 15.48 2.99 -2.55
C LYS A 213 14.32 2.31 -3.23
N ALA A 214 13.44 3.11 -3.84
CA ALA A 214 12.34 2.59 -4.62
C ALA A 214 12.31 3.31 -5.98
N GLY A 215 12.20 2.54 -7.04
CA GLY A 215 12.18 3.06 -8.40
C GLY A 215 11.12 2.39 -9.25
N VAL A 216 10.43 3.19 -10.06
CA VAL A 216 9.56 2.74 -11.14
C VAL A 216 10.17 3.23 -12.44
N THR A 217 10.31 2.36 -13.42
CA THR A 217 10.76 2.70 -14.77
C THR A 217 9.78 2.13 -15.80
N HIS A 218 9.41 2.95 -16.73
CA HIS A 218 8.54 2.56 -17.83
C HIS A 218 9.12 3.13 -19.13
N PRO A 219 9.53 2.31 -20.10
CA PRO A 219 9.84 2.78 -21.43
C PRO A 219 8.55 3.12 -22.16
N GLN A 220 8.59 4.05 -23.09
CA GLN A 220 7.41 4.44 -23.86
C GLN A 220 6.69 3.21 -24.45
N GLY A 221 5.37 3.10 -24.22
CA GLY A 221 4.57 1.99 -24.74
C GLY A 221 3.44 1.53 -23.80
N ASP A 222 3.20 0.22 -23.81
CA ASP A 222 2.20 -0.42 -22.96
C ASP A 222 2.65 -0.45 -21.49
N LEU A 223 1.72 -0.21 -20.55
CA LEU A 223 1.99 -0.21 -19.12
C LEU A 223 2.60 -1.52 -18.60
N ASP A 224 2.44 -2.61 -19.31
CA ASP A 224 3.04 -3.89 -18.96
C ASP A 224 4.58 -3.92 -19.09
N LEU A 225 5.16 -2.91 -19.74
CA LEU A 225 6.62 -2.71 -19.79
C LEU A 225 7.19 -2.12 -18.49
N THR A 226 6.34 -1.74 -17.55
CA THR A 226 6.74 -1.16 -16.26
C THR A 226 7.55 -2.13 -15.43
N LYS A 227 8.58 -1.60 -14.79
CA LYS A 227 9.42 -2.31 -13.81
C LYS A 227 9.48 -1.51 -12.52
N VAL A 228 9.40 -2.23 -11.41
CA VAL A 228 9.58 -1.68 -10.08
C VAL A 228 10.76 -2.37 -9.42
N ASP A 229 11.67 -1.60 -8.85
CA ASP A 229 12.77 -2.07 -8.02
C ASP A 229 12.67 -1.37 -6.66
N ALA A 230 12.66 -2.13 -5.58
CA ALA A 230 12.65 -1.60 -4.23
C ALA A 230 13.65 -2.32 -3.34
N SER A 231 14.33 -1.59 -2.49
CA SER A 231 15.19 -2.13 -1.43
C SER A 231 15.08 -1.30 -0.17
N LEU A 232 14.97 -1.97 0.95
CA LEU A 232 14.92 -1.38 2.29
C LEU A 232 16.01 -2.04 3.14
N GLU A 233 16.89 -1.24 3.69
CA GLU A 233 17.89 -1.64 4.68
C GLU A 233 17.63 -0.87 5.96
N PHE A 234 17.77 -1.53 7.09
CA PHE A 234 17.63 -0.91 8.41
C PHE A 234 18.35 -1.72 9.49
N SER A 235 18.52 -1.13 10.66
CA SER A 235 19.12 -1.77 11.84
C SER A 235 18.20 -1.66 13.05
N ILE A 236 18.05 -2.75 13.80
CA ILE A 236 17.44 -2.74 15.13
C ILE A 236 18.51 -3.17 16.13
N ALA A 237 18.86 -2.29 17.06
CA ALA A 237 19.91 -2.54 18.06
C ALA A 237 21.24 -3.06 17.43
N ASN A 238 21.68 -2.41 16.35
CA ASN A 238 22.86 -2.74 15.54
C ASN A 238 22.80 -4.09 14.80
N ASN A 239 21.64 -4.71 14.68
CA ASN A 239 21.43 -5.88 13.84
C ASN A 239 20.86 -5.41 12.50
N PRO A 240 21.62 -5.55 11.39
CA PRO A 240 21.15 -5.12 10.08
C PRO A 240 20.16 -6.13 9.49
N PHE A 241 19.15 -5.60 8.84
CA PHE A 241 18.18 -6.37 8.07
C PHE A 241 17.90 -5.69 6.73
N SER A 242 17.70 -6.46 5.68
CA SER A 242 17.41 -5.95 4.35
C SER A 242 16.28 -6.72 3.70
N VAL A 243 15.45 -5.99 2.96
CA VAL A 243 14.39 -6.53 2.09
C VAL A 243 14.56 -5.91 0.72
N ALA A 244 14.39 -6.72 -0.33
CA ALA A 244 14.41 -6.24 -1.71
C ALA A 244 13.30 -6.90 -2.51
N ALA A 245 12.73 -6.15 -3.45
CA ALA A 245 11.72 -6.67 -4.36
C ALA A 245 11.88 -6.05 -5.75
N LYS A 246 11.67 -6.87 -6.78
CA LYS A 246 11.58 -6.46 -8.18
C LYS A 246 10.29 -6.98 -8.77
N VAL A 247 9.61 -6.13 -9.51
CA VAL A 247 8.38 -6.47 -10.20
C VAL A 247 8.50 -6.07 -11.66
N SER A 248 7.97 -6.89 -12.55
CA SER A 248 7.84 -6.60 -13.98
C SER A 248 6.56 -7.19 -14.53
N THR A 249 6.12 -6.72 -15.70
CA THR A 249 4.86 -7.11 -16.33
C THR A 249 3.65 -7.04 -15.38
N PRO A 250 3.40 -5.85 -14.78
CA PRO A 250 2.44 -5.73 -13.67
C PRO A 250 0.98 -5.91 -14.08
N ILE A 251 0.66 -5.76 -15.37
CA ILE A 251 -0.72 -5.80 -15.88
C ILE A 251 -1.10 -7.19 -16.37
N SER A 252 -0.30 -7.79 -17.26
CA SER A 252 -0.63 -9.07 -17.91
C SER A 252 -0.37 -10.27 -17.00
N ASP A 253 0.80 -10.30 -16.35
CA ASP A 253 1.20 -11.40 -15.47
C ASP A 253 2.39 -10.97 -14.62
N LEU A 254 2.11 -10.45 -13.42
CA LEU A 254 3.12 -9.91 -12.53
C LEU A 254 4.22 -10.92 -12.23
N ASN A 255 5.46 -10.59 -12.67
CA ASN A 255 6.65 -11.31 -12.27
C ASN A 255 7.27 -10.65 -11.05
N PHE A 256 7.62 -11.44 -10.04
CA PHE A 256 8.29 -10.96 -8.84
C PHE A 256 9.62 -11.67 -8.58
N ASP A 257 10.55 -10.95 -7.96
CA ASP A 257 11.80 -11.42 -7.37
C ASP A 257 11.96 -10.70 -6.05
N ALA A 258 11.73 -11.39 -4.94
CA ALA A 258 11.71 -10.78 -3.61
C ALA A 258 12.57 -11.56 -2.63
N GLY A 259 13.31 -10.85 -1.79
CA GLY A 259 14.20 -11.45 -0.81
C GLY A 259 14.26 -10.68 0.49
N ALA A 260 14.63 -11.39 1.56
CA ALA A 260 14.86 -10.82 2.88
C ALA A 260 16.10 -11.48 3.49
N LYS A 261 16.96 -10.65 4.09
CA LYS A 261 18.21 -11.09 4.68
C LYS A 261 18.57 -10.31 5.92
N GLY A 262 19.00 -11.02 6.96
CA GLY A 262 19.55 -10.40 8.16
C GLY A 262 19.26 -11.17 9.43
N VAL A 263 19.66 -10.56 10.54
CA VAL A 263 19.46 -11.10 11.87
C VAL A 263 18.64 -10.12 12.69
N LEU A 264 17.55 -10.59 13.29
CA LEU A 264 16.72 -9.81 14.19
C LEU A 264 16.73 -10.42 15.59
N ASN A 265 17.01 -9.59 16.58
CA ASN A 265 16.74 -9.94 17.97
C ASN A 265 15.28 -9.63 18.28
N LEU A 266 14.45 -10.66 18.40
CA LEU A 266 13.00 -10.53 18.59
C LEU A 266 12.65 -9.79 19.88
N GLY A 267 13.46 -9.93 20.94
CA GLY A 267 13.27 -9.19 22.19
C GLY A 267 13.44 -7.67 22.05
N MET A 268 14.11 -7.23 20.97
CA MET A 268 14.26 -5.80 20.67
C MET A 268 13.06 -5.22 19.95
N ILE A 269 12.19 -6.04 19.36
CA ILE A 269 11.02 -5.55 18.61
C ILE A 269 10.11 -4.76 19.53
N LYS A 270 9.83 -5.25 20.73
CA LYS A 270 9.00 -4.53 21.71
C LYS A 270 9.60 -3.21 22.21
N GLU A 271 10.91 -3.02 22.02
CA GLU A 271 11.59 -1.78 22.38
C GLU A 271 11.52 -0.72 21.26
N VAL A 272 11.13 -1.11 20.05
CA VAL A 272 11.02 -0.22 18.87
C VAL A 272 9.60 -0.14 18.31
N TYR A 273 8.73 -1.11 18.63
CA TYR A 273 7.34 -1.19 18.16
C TYR A 273 6.40 -1.62 19.30
N PRO A 274 5.24 -0.97 19.46
CA PRO A 274 4.27 -1.30 20.51
C PRO A 274 3.50 -2.58 20.15
N LEU A 275 3.94 -3.73 20.68
CA LEU A 275 3.30 -5.04 20.47
C LEU A 275 2.02 -5.26 21.31
N GLY A 276 1.68 -4.33 22.21
CA GLY A 276 0.62 -4.54 23.21
C GLY A 276 1.11 -5.31 24.43
N ASP A 277 0.42 -5.12 25.56
CA ASP A 277 0.84 -5.65 26.88
C ASP A 277 0.72 -7.17 27.00
N SER A 278 -0.07 -7.80 26.13
CA SER A 278 -0.34 -9.25 26.17
C SER A 278 0.71 -10.08 25.42
N ILE A 279 1.59 -9.45 24.64
CA ILE A 279 2.58 -10.16 23.81
C ILE A 279 3.98 -9.98 24.39
N ASP A 280 4.66 -11.09 24.68
CA ASP A 280 6.09 -11.11 25.00
C ASP A 280 6.83 -12.03 24.02
N VAL A 281 7.81 -11.48 23.32
CA VAL A 281 8.62 -12.19 22.35
C VAL A 281 10.09 -11.92 22.58
N ASN A 282 10.91 -12.98 22.57
CA ASN A 282 12.37 -12.93 22.67
C ASN A 282 12.98 -13.95 21.70
N GLY A 283 14.30 -13.92 21.54
CA GLY A 283 15.05 -14.87 20.72
C GLY A 283 15.69 -14.21 19.52
N THR A 284 16.27 -15.03 18.65
CA THR A 284 16.98 -14.59 17.45
C THR A 284 16.35 -15.22 16.21
N PHE A 285 16.01 -14.39 15.24
CA PHE A 285 15.59 -14.74 13.91
C PHE A 285 16.73 -14.40 12.93
N ASP A 286 17.19 -15.39 12.16
CA ASP A 286 18.25 -15.25 11.16
C ASP A 286 17.76 -15.85 9.85
N ALA A 287 17.71 -15.05 8.81
CA ALA A 287 17.18 -15.44 7.51
C ALA A 287 18.03 -14.92 6.35
N ASP A 288 18.09 -15.71 5.29
CA ASP A 288 18.52 -15.31 3.94
C ASP A 288 17.62 -16.05 2.97
N LEU A 289 16.59 -15.35 2.47
CA LEU A 289 15.49 -15.93 1.67
C LEU A 289 15.35 -15.16 0.37
N ASN A 290 15.13 -15.87 -0.72
CA ASN A 290 14.77 -15.32 -2.01
C ASN A 290 13.69 -16.15 -2.67
N PHE A 291 12.67 -15.48 -3.25
CA PHE A 291 11.57 -16.07 -3.98
C PHE A 291 11.38 -15.35 -5.31
N LYS A 292 11.20 -16.13 -6.38
CA LYS A 292 10.91 -15.63 -7.73
C LYS A 292 9.79 -16.42 -8.34
N GLY A 293 8.91 -15.73 -9.04
CA GLY A 293 7.79 -16.38 -9.70
C GLY A 293 6.89 -15.41 -10.46
N LYS A 294 5.77 -15.95 -10.88
CA LYS A 294 4.69 -15.19 -11.50
C LYS A 294 3.43 -15.30 -10.67
N LEU A 295 2.62 -14.24 -10.67
CA LEU A 295 1.33 -14.24 -9.97
C LEU A 295 0.41 -15.33 -10.54
N SER A 296 0.37 -15.48 -11.87
CA SER A 296 -0.43 -16.53 -12.52
C SER A 296 -0.01 -17.96 -12.14
N ASP A 297 1.23 -18.18 -11.73
CA ASP A 297 1.68 -19.48 -11.25
C ASP A 297 1.15 -19.76 -9.84
N ILE A 298 1.01 -18.73 -9.01
CA ILE A 298 0.35 -18.82 -7.70
C ILE A 298 -1.15 -19.07 -7.88
N GLU A 299 -1.82 -18.27 -8.71
CA GLU A 299 -3.27 -18.37 -8.96
C GLU A 299 -3.70 -19.71 -9.58
N LYS A 300 -2.86 -20.26 -10.43
CA LYS A 300 -3.07 -21.55 -11.11
C LYS A 300 -2.45 -22.74 -10.38
N GLU A 301 -2.00 -22.54 -9.14
CA GLU A 301 -1.45 -23.57 -8.26
C GLU A 301 -0.23 -24.30 -8.85
N ARG A 302 0.53 -23.60 -9.71
CA ARG A 302 1.76 -24.12 -10.33
C ARG A 302 2.98 -23.78 -9.50
N PHE A 303 2.93 -24.12 -8.21
CA PHE A 303 3.95 -23.75 -7.23
C PHE A 303 5.35 -24.28 -7.55
N GLU A 304 5.45 -25.34 -8.35
CA GLU A 304 6.71 -25.87 -8.85
C GLU A 304 7.48 -24.89 -9.77
N LYS A 305 6.80 -23.84 -10.25
CA LYS A 305 7.41 -22.78 -11.05
C LYS A 305 7.91 -21.60 -10.23
N ILE A 306 7.53 -21.54 -8.95
CA ILE A 306 8.03 -20.54 -8.03
C ILE A 306 9.37 -21.02 -7.49
N THR A 307 10.43 -20.28 -7.79
CA THR A 307 11.76 -20.58 -7.25
C THR A 307 11.85 -20.02 -5.83
N GLY A 308 12.19 -20.88 -4.88
CA GLY A 308 12.50 -20.48 -3.50
C GLY A 308 13.86 -21.04 -3.11
N GLU A 309 14.68 -20.21 -2.48
CA GLU A 309 15.99 -20.61 -1.97
C GLU A 309 16.37 -19.84 -0.72
N GLY A 310 17.20 -20.48 0.12
CA GLY A 310 17.77 -19.83 1.29
C GLY A 310 17.65 -20.66 2.56
N TYR A 311 17.64 -19.94 3.67
CA TYR A 311 17.49 -20.54 5.00
C TYR A 311 16.73 -19.62 5.97
N LEU A 312 16.20 -20.25 7.00
CA LEU A 312 15.59 -19.61 8.16
C LEU A 312 16.08 -20.35 9.43
N ASN A 313 16.64 -19.62 10.36
CA ASN A 313 17.00 -20.11 11.68
C ASN A 313 16.31 -19.29 12.75
N ILE A 314 15.75 -19.98 13.75
CA ILE A 314 15.23 -19.36 14.97
C ILE A 314 15.91 -20.03 16.13
N THR A 315 16.44 -19.24 17.07
CA THR A 315 17.11 -19.75 18.28
C THR A 315 16.62 -19.01 19.51
N ASP A 316 16.45 -19.79 20.60
CA ASP A 316 16.08 -19.28 21.92
C ASP A 316 14.85 -18.36 21.92
N MET A 317 13.88 -18.65 21.05
CA MET A 317 12.65 -17.87 20.95
C MET A 317 11.70 -18.27 22.07
N LEU A 318 11.17 -17.27 22.74
CA LEU A 318 10.00 -17.36 23.62
C LEU A 318 8.92 -16.48 23.04
N TYR A 319 7.73 -17.03 22.84
CA TYR A 319 6.53 -16.28 22.51
C TYR A 319 5.45 -16.57 23.54
N LYS A 320 4.91 -15.51 24.13
CA LYS A 320 3.77 -15.58 25.05
C LYS A 320 2.67 -14.66 24.55
N SER A 321 1.46 -15.13 24.65
CA SER A 321 0.25 -14.34 24.44
C SER A 321 -0.84 -14.78 25.42
N SER A 322 -1.90 -13.97 25.58
CA SER A 322 -3.05 -14.34 26.41
C SER A 322 -3.83 -15.54 25.86
N ASP A 323 -3.76 -15.77 24.55
CA ASP A 323 -4.69 -16.62 23.80
C ASP A 323 -4.09 -17.98 23.41
N LEU A 324 -2.78 -18.14 23.58
CA LEU A 324 -2.06 -19.35 23.20
C LEU A 324 -1.16 -19.84 24.35
N PRO A 325 -0.91 -21.16 24.46
CA PRO A 325 0.13 -21.67 25.34
C PRO A 325 1.50 -21.08 25.01
N ASP A 326 2.36 -20.93 26.02
CA ASP A 326 3.74 -20.47 25.83
C ASP A 326 4.45 -21.31 24.78
N VAL A 327 5.01 -20.66 23.74
CA VAL A 327 5.80 -21.31 22.68
C VAL A 327 7.28 -21.01 22.89
N ILE A 328 8.09 -22.04 23.08
CA ILE A 328 9.53 -21.93 23.19
C ILE A 328 10.17 -22.68 22.01
N ILE A 329 10.90 -21.97 21.19
CA ILE A 329 11.69 -22.56 20.11
C ILE A 329 13.16 -22.50 20.55
N ASN A 330 13.67 -23.58 21.11
CA ASN A 330 15.08 -23.67 21.45
C ASN A 330 15.94 -23.60 20.17
N LYS A 331 15.48 -24.27 19.11
CA LYS A 331 16.11 -24.23 17.80
C LYS A 331 15.14 -24.64 16.71
N LEU A 332 15.14 -23.88 15.63
CA LEU A 332 14.55 -24.25 14.37
C LEU A 332 15.53 -23.87 13.26
N ALA A 333 15.99 -24.85 12.50
CA ALA A 333 16.89 -24.65 11.36
C ALA A 333 16.27 -25.25 10.10
N VAL A 334 15.91 -24.38 9.16
CA VAL A 334 15.22 -24.75 7.93
C VAL A 334 16.04 -24.28 6.73
N SER A 335 16.22 -25.15 5.76
CA SER A 335 16.67 -24.77 4.41
C SER A 335 15.47 -24.74 3.47
N VAL A 336 15.38 -23.66 2.72
CA VAL A 336 14.33 -23.41 1.75
C VAL A 336 14.83 -23.76 0.36
N SER A 337 14.05 -24.51 -0.39
CA SER A 337 14.26 -24.78 -1.81
C SER A 337 12.92 -24.71 -2.54
N THR A 338 12.94 -24.59 -3.87
CA THR A 338 11.72 -24.58 -4.69
C THR A 338 10.76 -25.73 -4.38
N LYS A 339 11.30 -26.92 -4.04
CA LYS A 339 10.50 -28.13 -3.89
C LYS A 339 10.10 -28.45 -2.46
N ALA A 340 10.90 -28.01 -1.49
CA ALA A 340 10.70 -28.42 -0.11
C ALA A 340 11.37 -27.48 0.90
N LEU A 341 10.83 -27.46 2.09
CA LEU A 341 11.51 -27.03 3.30
C LEU A 341 12.21 -28.23 3.92
N ALA A 342 13.52 -28.17 4.04
CA ALA A 342 14.27 -29.19 4.77
C ALA A 342 14.46 -28.72 6.21
N ILE A 343 13.74 -29.34 7.14
CA ILE A 343 13.87 -29.11 8.58
C ILE A 343 15.08 -29.92 9.06
N LYS A 344 16.19 -29.21 9.26
CA LYS A 344 17.45 -29.84 9.71
C LYS A 344 17.42 -30.16 11.19
N ASP A 345 16.83 -29.27 11.98
CA ASP A 345 16.74 -29.39 13.42
C ASP A 345 15.55 -28.56 13.91
N MET A 346 14.65 -29.18 14.62
CA MET A 346 13.53 -28.54 15.28
C MET A 346 13.44 -29.02 16.71
N ASN A 347 13.49 -28.11 17.67
CA ASN A 347 13.32 -28.35 19.08
C ASN A 347 12.42 -27.26 19.66
N ILE A 348 11.14 -27.59 19.80
CA ILE A 348 10.07 -26.68 20.21
C ILE A 348 9.38 -27.22 21.43
N LYS A 349 8.95 -26.33 22.31
CA LYS A 349 8.08 -26.62 23.43
C LYS A 349 6.84 -25.74 23.33
N ILE A 350 5.65 -26.34 23.43
CA ILE A 350 4.35 -25.65 23.42
C ILE A 350 3.64 -26.03 24.71
N GLY A 351 3.52 -25.08 25.63
CA GLY A 351 3.03 -25.36 26.97
C GLY A 351 3.85 -26.48 27.64
N LYS A 352 3.23 -27.62 27.92
CA LYS A 352 3.89 -28.79 28.51
C LYS A 352 4.50 -29.74 27.48
N SER A 353 4.07 -29.64 26.21
CA SER A 353 4.50 -30.52 25.12
C SER A 353 5.88 -30.17 24.62
N ASP A 354 6.79 -31.16 24.50
CA ASP A 354 8.09 -31.00 23.82
C ASP A 354 8.09 -31.75 22.48
N ILE A 355 8.56 -31.09 21.44
CA ILE A 355 8.57 -31.66 20.08
C ILE A 355 9.98 -31.44 19.48
N LYS A 356 10.60 -32.53 19.09
CA LYS A 356 11.83 -32.52 18.28
C LYS A 356 11.52 -33.15 16.95
N ALA A 357 11.93 -32.51 15.87
CA ALA A 357 11.70 -33.05 14.53
C ALA A 357 12.84 -32.72 13.57
N ASN A 358 13.00 -33.57 12.59
CA ASN A 358 13.77 -33.33 11.38
C ASN A 358 13.09 -34.02 10.19
N GLY A 359 13.39 -33.56 8.98
CA GLY A 359 12.80 -34.12 7.76
C GLY A 359 12.55 -33.09 6.69
N SER A 360 11.53 -33.29 5.90
CA SER A 360 11.17 -32.34 4.83
C SER A 360 9.66 -32.20 4.70
N VAL A 361 9.24 -30.98 4.39
CA VAL A 361 7.86 -30.61 4.04
C VAL A 361 7.88 -30.13 2.59
N ASN A 362 7.10 -30.80 1.76
CA ASN A 362 6.90 -30.42 0.37
C ASN A 362 5.70 -29.48 0.30
N ASN A 363 5.30 -29.00 -0.86
CA ASN A 363 4.12 -28.15 -1.09
C ASN A 363 3.87 -27.01 -0.03
N TYR A 364 4.94 -26.55 0.64
CA TYR A 364 4.82 -25.54 1.68
C TYR A 364 4.28 -24.21 1.15
N ILE A 365 4.54 -23.86 -0.12
CA ILE A 365 4.00 -22.65 -0.77
C ILE A 365 2.48 -22.77 -0.92
N ALA A 366 1.98 -23.93 -1.35
CA ALA A 366 0.56 -24.21 -1.46
C ALA A 366 -0.16 -24.11 -0.11
N TYR A 367 0.47 -24.67 0.93
CA TYR A 367 -0.04 -24.54 2.31
C TYR A 367 -0.14 -23.08 2.77
N LEU A 368 0.94 -22.30 2.60
CA LEU A 368 0.98 -20.92 3.06
C LEU A 368 0.02 -19.99 2.32
N LEU A 369 -0.19 -20.23 1.01
CA LEU A 369 -0.99 -19.35 0.17
C LEU A 369 -2.45 -19.81 -0.02
N ARG A 370 -2.75 -21.08 0.21
CA ARG A 370 -4.06 -21.67 -0.09
C ARG A 370 -4.61 -22.57 0.99
N ASN A 371 -3.97 -22.68 2.15
CA ASN A 371 -4.35 -23.59 3.23
C ASN A 371 -4.46 -25.07 2.80
N GLU A 372 -3.69 -25.49 1.78
CA GLU A 372 -3.66 -26.88 1.37
C GLU A 372 -3.03 -27.79 2.43
N THR A 373 -3.37 -29.09 2.39
CA THR A 373 -2.75 -30.06 3.31
C THR A 373 -1.24 -30.17 3.08
N LEU A 374 -0.43 -29.99 4.12
CA LEU A 374 1.01 -30.20 4.08
C LEU A 374 1.36 -31.65 3.76
N ASN A 375 2.27 -31.84 2.83
CA ASN A 375 2.83 -33.13 2.48
C ASN A 375 4.31 -33.17 2.87
N GLY A 376 4.73 -34.21 3.56
CA GLY A 376 6.10 -34.32 4.00
C GLY A 376 6.42 -35.63 4.72
N SER A 377 7.67 -35.75 5.10
CA SER A 377 8.17 -36.84 5.93
C SER A 377 8.97 -36.24 7.07
N LEU A 378 8.49 -36.41 8.28
CA LEU A 378 9.12 -35.92 9.50
C LEU A 378 9.40 -37.08 10.44
N ASN A 379 10.62 -37.10 10.98
CA ASN A 379 10.91 -37.90 12.17
C ASN A 379 10.63 -37.03 13.38
N VAL A 380 9.62 -37.40 14.14
CA VAL A 380 9.18 -36.64 15.30
C VAL A 380 9.44 -37.45 16.57
N SER A 381 9.94 -36.82 17.60
CA SER A 381 10.08 -37.39 18.93
C SER A 381 9.63 -36.38 19.99
N SER A 382 8.99 -36.91 21.02
CA SER A 382 8.50 -36.13 22.16
C SER A 382 8.64 -36.99 23.43
N SER A 383 8.98 -36.38 24.54
CA SER A 383 8.92 -37.03 25.84
C SER A 383 7.57 -36.82 26.53
N LEU A 384 6.89 -35.75 26.22
CA LEU A 384 5.55 -35.44 26.69
C LEU A 384 4.75 -34.72 25.58
N LEU A 385 3.60 -35.26 25.22
CA LEU A 385 2.65 -34.64 24.29
C LEU A 385 1.28 -34.50 24.97
N ASP A 386 0.94 -33.31 25.38
CA ASP A 386 -0.38 -32.98 25.94
C ASP A 386 -1.32 -32.56 24.81
N LEU A 387 -2.15 -33.51 24.34
CA LEU A 387 -3.03 -33.26 23.20
C LEU A 387 -4.17 -32.30 23.56
N ASN A 388 -4.60 -32.25 24.81
CA ASN A 388 -5.66 -31.34 25.22
C ASN A 388 -5.20 -29.88 25.13
N GLU A 389 -3.96 -29.62 25.57
CA GLU A 389 -3.37 -28.28 25.47
C GLU A 389 -3.09 -27.86 24.02
N LEU A 390 -2.71 -28.80 23.15
CA LEU A 390 -2.42 -28.52 21.73
C LEU A 390 -3.67 -28.32 20.86
N MET A 391 -4.77 -28.97 21.21
CA MET A 391 -6.04 -28.90 20.45
C MET A 391 -6.95 -27.75 20.89
N GLY A 392 -6.58 -27.03 21.95
CA GLY A 392 -7.45 -26.07 22.62
C GLY A 392 -8.58 -26.77 23.39
N ASP A 393 -9.11 -26.11 24.37
CA ASP A 393 -10.27 -26.61 25.15
C ASP A 393 -11.54 -26.47 24.30
N SER A 394 -11.69 -27.35 23.29
CA SER A 394 -12.96 -27.56 22.63
C SER A 394 -13.84 -28.32 23.62
N THR A 395 -14.27 -27.63 24.69
CA THR A 395 -15.41 -28.11 25.49
C THR A 395 -16.66 -28.03 24.61
N VAL A 396 -16.88 -29.09 23.85
CA VAL A 396 -18.24 -29.45 23.45
C VAL A 396 -18.95 -29.71 24.79
N GLU A 397 -19.74 -28.75 25.26
CA GLU A 397 -20.73 -28.98 26.29
C GLU A 397 -21.60 -30.16 25.81
N SER A 398 -21.28 -31.34 26.30
CA SER A 398 -22.14 -32.48 26.21
C SER A 398 -23.37 -32.17 27.08
N ASP A 399 -24.38 -31.60 26.47
CA ASP A 399 -25.70 -31.56 27.04
C ASP A 399 -26.05 -32.98 27.50
N ASN A 400 -26.08 -33.19 28.80
CA ASN A 400 -26.59 -34.36 29.47
C ASN A 400 -28.08 -34.50 29.12
N VAL A 401 -28.36 -35.21 28.07
CA VAL A 401 -29.73 -35.73 27.85
C VAL A 401 -29.99 -36.79 28.91
N GLN A 402 -30.60 -36.37 30.01
CA GLN A 402 -31.31 -37.30 30.91
C GLN A 402 -32.44 -37.97 30.15
N THR A 403 -32.28 -39.25 29.92
CA THR A 403 -33.33 -40.16 29.44
C THR A 403 -34.37 -40.31 30.55
N GLU A 404 -35.49 -39.60 30.47
CA GLU A 404 -36.72 -40.01 31.13
C GLU A 404 -37.59 -40.79 30.14
N GLU A 405 -37.71 -42.07 30.40
CA GLU A 405 -38.75 -42.92 29.80
C GLU A 405 -40.14 -42.47 30.31
N SER A 406 -41.00 -42.05 29.41
CA SER A 406 -42.43 -42.21 29.63
C SER A 406 -43.21 -42.21 28.31
N SER A 407 -43.79 -43.33 28.10
CA SER A 407 -44.77 -43.82 27.17
C SER A 407 -45.87 -42.89 26.67
N SER A 408 -46.19 -43.14 25.39
CA SER A 408 -47.54 -43.31 24.78
C SER A 408 -48.31 -42.10 24.21
N ASN A 409 -48.58 -42.30 22.97
CA ASN A 409 -49.84 -42.13 22.21
C ASN A 409 -50.13 -40.84 21.42
N THR A 410 -50.13 -41.12 20.10
CA THR A 410 -51.19 -40.83 19.09
C THR A 410 -51.60 -39.39 18.75
N ASN A 411 -51.50 -39.19 17.45
CA ASN A 411 -52.37 -38.52 16.47
C ASN A 411 -52.04 -37.13 15.94
N ALA A 412 -51.67 -37.16 14.66
CA ALA A 412 -52.38 -36.53 13.51
C ALA A 412 -52.30 -34.97 13.33
N GLU A 413 -51.78 -34.66 12.16
CA GLU A 413 -52.18 -33.57 11.24
C GLU A 413 -52.07 -32.11 11.69
N ASN A 414 -51.22 -31.33 11.11
CA ASN A 414 -51.49 -30.45 9.95
C ASN A 414 -50.31 -29.51 9.65
N GLU A 415 -50.17 -29.24 8.38
CA GLU A 415 -49.30 -28.30 7.71
C GLU A 415 -49.30 -26.89 8.30
N THR A 416 -48.13 -26.26 8.37
CA THR A 416 -47.96 -24.90 7.83
C THR A 416 -46.46 -24.58 7.68
N THR A 417 -46.13 -24.17 6.48
CA THR A 417 -44.89 -23.53 6.03
C THR A 417 -44.60 -22.29 6.83
N GLU A 418 -43.37 -22.19 7.39
CA GLU A 418 -42.76 -20.89 7.66
C GLU A 418 -41.22 -20.96 7.47
N SER A 419 -40.79 -19.93 6.81
CA SER A 419 -39.47 -19.61 6.29
C SER A 419 -38.37 -19.69 7.35
N VAL A 420 -37.27 -20.36 6.97
CA VAL A 420 -36.00 -20.33 7.69
C VAL A 420 -35.22 -19.08 7.26
N GLU A 421 -35.08 -18.13 8.15
CA GLU A 421 -34.08 -17.08 8.05
C GLU A 421 -32.69 -17.67 8.30
N VAL A 422 -31.85 -17.57 7.27
CA VAL A 422 -30.43 -17.88 7.36
C VAL A 422 -29.75 -16.69 8.04
N MET A 423 -29.26 -16.88 9.26
CA MET A 423 -28.32 -15.96 9.89
C MET A 423 -26.96 -16.16 9.22
N GLU A 424 -26.52 -15.18 8.43
CA GLU A 424 -25.13 -15.02 8.02
C GLU A 424 -24.28 -14.74 9.26
N GLN A 425 -23.35 -15.63 9.54
CA GLN A 425 -22.25 -15.36 10.44
C GLN A 425 -21.19 -14.54 9.65
N GLU A 426 -20.99 -13.31 10.08
CA GLU A 426 -19.84 -12.51 9.69
C GLU A 426 -18.55 -13.23 10.10
N SER A 427 -17.77 -13.65 9.12
CA SER A 427 -16.40 -14.08 9.33
C SER A 427 -15.50 -12.84 9.34
N GLU A 428 -14.98 -12.48 10.50
CA GLU A 428 -13.88 -11.54 10.60
C GLU A 428 -12.64 -12.12 9.89
N SER A 429 -12.32 -11.58 8.73
CA SER A 429 -11.05 -11.84 8.06
C SER A 429 -9.95 -10.98 8.70
N PHE A 430 -8.95 -11.63 9.29
CA PHE A 430 -7.70 -10.99 9.64
C PHE A 430 -6.95 -10.67 8.34
N GLU A 431 -6.90 -9.41 7.97
CA GLU A 431 -5.94 -8.90 6.99
C GLU A 431 -4.69 -8.42 7.74
N ILE A 432 -3.56 -8.95 7.28
CA ILE A 432 -2.20 -8.52 7.68
C ILE A 432 -1.82 -7.30 6.83
#